data_0ef744e68d34800736c10f5a74616321
#
_entry.id   0ef744e68d34800736c10f5a74616321
#
_cell.length_a   1.000
_cell.length_b   1.000
_cell.length_c   1.000
_cell.angle_alpha   90.00
_cell.angle_beta   90.00
_cell.angle_gamma   90.00
#
_symmetry.space_group_name_H-M   'P 1'
#
loop_
_entity.id
_entity.type
_entity.pdbx_description
1 polymer ?
#
loop_
_entity_poly.entity_id
_entity_poly.type
_entity_poly.pdbx_seq_one_letter_code
_entity_poly.pdbx_strand_id
1 'polypeptide(L)'
;MVKLEANLQFMFNEFELIDRYEQAAKSGFKGVELQAPYSLEIDQIKEKLDKHNLKHVIINLPVTDPDTNLGNIALRPDRKDLFLERLDLGLRYASNLGCLGINTGVGTKPEGFDDEEIYQTLIDNQKVASEKLFEKNIMALIEPINVIDQPGFFINTSKQGIQLIEKINHSNAFLL
;
A
#
# COMPACT_ATOMS: atom_id res chain seq x y z
N MET A 1 0.77 22.83 -12.51
CA MET A 1 0.74 21.72 -13.50
C MET A 1 0.50 20.44 -12.74
N VAL A 2 -0.44 19.60 -13.17
CA VAL A 2 -0.69 18.30 -12.58
C VAL A 2 0.53 17.41 -12.81
N LYS A 3 0.98 16.70 -11.76
CA LYS A 3 2.05 15.71 -11.86
C LYS A 3 1.39 14.34 -12.02
N LEU A 4 1.83 13.59 -13.02
CA LEU A 4 1.35 12.24 -13.31
C LEU A 4 2.44 11.23 -12.94
N GLU A 5 2.02 10.09 -12.46
CA GLU A 5 2.85 8.92 -12.24
C GLU A 5 2.39 7.74 -13.10
N ALA A 6 3.30 6.81 -13.38
CA ALA A 6 2.98 5.55 -14.03
C ALA A 6 2.85 4.45 -12.99
N ASN A 7 1.71 3.76 -12.97
CA ASN A 7 1.56 2.55 -12.17
C ASN A 7 2.18 1.36 -12.93
N LEU A 8 3.37 0.95 -12.50
CA LEU A 8 4.15 -0.13 -13.14
C LEU A 8 3.56 -1.53 -12.92
N GLN A 9 2.57 -1.66 -12.02
CA GLN A 9 1.85 -2.93 -11.87
C GLN A 9 0.99 -3.22 -13.12
N PHE A 10 0.49 -2.17 -13.77
CA PHE A 10 -0.47 -2.27 -14.88
C PHE A 10 0.08 -1.75 -16.22
N MET A 11 1.12 -0.92 -16.20
CA MET A 11 1.71 -0.32 -17.39
C MET A 11 3.01 -1.02 -17.78
N PHE A 12 3.29 -1.05 -19.08
CA PHE A 12 4.54 -1.61 -19.65
C PHE A 12 4.71 -3.12 -19.38
N ASN A 13 3.61 -3.87 -19.35
CA ASN A 13 3.60 -5.29 -19.00
C ASN A 13 4.32 -6.18 -20.03
N GLU A 14 4.64 -5.65 -21.19
CA GLU A 14 5.48 -6.29 -22.22
C GLU A 14 6.98 -6.35 -21.86
N PHE A 15 7.38 -5.63 -20.77
CA PHE A 15 8.76 -5.61 -20.27
C PHE A 15 8.88 -6.30 -18.92
N GLU A 16 10.09 -6.78 -18.60
CA GLU A 16 10.43 -7.27 -17.27
C GLU A 16 10.19 -6.16 -16.21
N LEU A 17 9.76 -6.55 -15.02
CA LEU A 17 9.31 -5.62 -13.99
C LEU A 17 10.31 -4.49 -13.70
N ILE A 18 11.60 -4.82 -13.62
CA ILE A 18 12.66 -3.83 -13.36
C ILE A 18 12.89 -2.88 -14.55
N ASP A 19 12.56 -3.28 -15.76
CA ASP A 19 12.76 -2.46 -16.96
C ASP A 19 11.59 -1.51 -17.23
N ARG A 20 10.45 -1.71 -16.57
CA ARG A 20 9.30 -0.80 -16.64
C ARG A 20 9.61 0.60 -16.14
N TYR A 21 10.55 0.75 -15.21
CA TYR A 21 11.06 2.06 -14.75
C TYR A 21 11.64 2.88 -15.92
N GLU A 22 12.46 2.26 -16.74
CA GLU A 22 13.03 2.90 -17.94
C GLU A 22 11.95 3.29 -18.94
N GLN A 23 10.93 2.43 -19.16
CA GLN A 23 9.85 2.72 -20.10
C GLN A 23 8.97 3.88 -19.62
N ALA A 24 8.71 3.97 -18.30
CA ALA A 24 8.02 5.12 -17.72
C ALA A 24 8.79 6.42 -17.97
N ALA A 25 10.10 6.42 -17.75
CA ALA A 25 10.93 7.58 -18.00
C ALA A 25 10.95 7.99 -19.49
N LYS A 26 11.08 7.02 -20.41
CA LYS A 26 11.01 7.24 -21.87
C LYS A 26 9.66 7.81 -22.30
N SER A 27 8.58 7.44 -21.62
CA SER A 27 7.22 7.96 -21.84
C SER A 27 6.98 9.33 -21.20
N GLY A 28 7.99 9.92 -20.53
CA GLY A 28 7.94 11.27 -19.98
C GLY A 28 7.45 11.38 -18.54
N PHE A 29 7.13 10.26 -17.87
CA PHE A 29 6.77 10.25 -16.46
C PHE A 29 7.94 10.67 -15.58
N LYS A 30 7.63 11.31 -14.45
CA LYS A 30 8.60 11.71 -13.41
C LYS A 30 8.36 11.00 -12.08
N GLY A 31 7.21 10.37 -11.93
CA GLY A 31 6.85 9.54 -10.81
C GLY A 31 6.43 8.16 -11.28
N VAL A 32 6.62 7.18 -10.43
CA VAL A 32 6.19 5.80 -10.63
C VAL A 32 5.60 5.24 -9.34
N GLU A 33 4.65 4.35 -9.50
CA GLU A 33 4.12 3.48 -8.47
C GLU A 33 4.41 2.04 -8.88
N LEU A 34 4.86 1.21 -7.95
CA LEU A 34 4.85 -0.23 -8.08
C LEU A 34 4.28 -0.80 -6.79
N GLN A 35 3.07 -1.35 -6.86
CA GLN A 35 2.31 -1.78 -5.68
C GLN A 35 3.07 -2.82 -4.85
N ALA A 36 3.69 -3.81 -5.50
CA ALA A 36 4.41 -4.89 -4.83
C ALA A 36 5.87 -5.00 -5.29
N PRO A 37 6.78 -4.13 -4.81
CA PRO A 37 8.18 -4.12 -5.23
C PRO A 37 9.02 -5.25 -4.61
N TYR A 38 8.45 -6.09 -3.76
CA TYR A 38 9.14 -7.00 -2.84
C TYR A 38 9.87 -8.18 -3.48
N SER A 39 9.67 -8.40 -4.77
CA SER A 39 10.44 -9.37 -5.59
C SER A 39 11.73 -8.79 -6.18
N LEU A 40 11.92 -7.47 -6.06
CA LEU A 40 13.10 -6.77 -6.54
C LEU A 40 13.97 -6.32 -5.37
N GLU A 41 15.28 -6.33 -5.55
CA GLU A 41 16.20 -5.77 -4.56
C GLU A 41 16.08 -4.23 -4.53
N ILE A 42 16.10 -3.65 -3.32
CA ILE A 42 15.99 -2.20 -3.12
C ILE A 42 17.03 -1.43 -3.94
N ASP A 43 18.28 -1.91 -3.96
CA ASP A 43 19.36 -1.23 -4.67
C ASP A 43 19.17 -1.25 -6.19
N GLN A 44 18.59 -2.30 -6.75
CA GLN A 44 18.23 -2.36 -8.17
C GLN A 44 17.17 -1.30 -8.54
N ILE A 45 16.16 -1.15 -7.67
CA ILE A 45 15.13 -0.12 -7.88
C ILE A 45 15.75 1.27 -7.77
N LYS A 46 16.58 1.53 -6.75
CA LYS A 46 17.26 2.82 -6.56
C LYS A 46 18.11 3.19 -7.76
N GLU A 47 18.89 2.24 -8.30
CA GLU A 47 19.69 2.47 -9.50
C GLU A 47 18.82 2.93 -10.68
N LYS A 48 17.64 2.30 -10.89
CA LYS A 48 16.72 2.72 -11.95
C LYS A 48 16.12 4.10 -11.69
N LEU A 49 15.74 4.40 -10.44
CA LEU A 49 15.21 5.71 -10.07
C LEU A 49 16.24 6.83 -10.31
N ASP A 50 17.47 6.63 -9.85
CA ASP A 50 18.55 7.60 -10.00
C ASP A 50 18.93 7.79 -11.47
N LYS A 51 19.15 6.69 -12.20
CA LYS A 51 19.52 6.69 -13.62
C LYS A 51 18.51 7.45 -14.50
N HIS A 52 17.23 7.31 -14.19
CA HIS A 52 16.16 7.88 -15.00
C HIS A 52 15.51 9.13 -14.39
N ASN A 53 16.03 9.63 -13.26
CA ASN A 53 15.49 10.78 -12.52
C ASN A 53 13.98 10.63 -12.24
N LEU A 54 13.60 9.44 -11.74
CA LEU A 54 12.24 9.10 -11.32
C LEU A 54 12.11 9.18 -9.81
N LYS A 55 10.87 9.41 -9.34
CA LYS A 55 10.49 9.30 -7.93
C LYS A 55 9.56 8.10 -7.76
N HIS A 56 9.84 7.27 -6.80
CA HIS A 56 8.88 6.25 -6.37
C HIS A 56 7.85 6.91 -5.45
N VAL A 57 6.57 6.88 -5.82
CA VAL A 57 5.55 7.70 -5.12
C VAL A 57 4.87 6.89 -4.03
N ILE A 58 4.33 5.73 -4.36
CA ILE A 58 3.53 4.88 -3.47
C ILE A 58 3.94 3.41 -3.67
N ILE A 59 3.87 2.65 -2.59
CA ILE A 59 3.84 1.19 -2.58
C ILE A 59 2.66 0.70 -1.75
N ASN A 60 2.24 -0.55 -1.92
CA ASN A 60 1.27 -1.20 -1.04
C ASN A 60 1.98 -2.10 -0.02
N LEU A 61 1.40 -2.27 1.17
CA LEU A 61 1.84 -3.33 2.07
C LEU A 61 1.53 -4.71 1.48
N PRO A 62 2.38 -5.71 1.70
CA PRO A 62 2.11 -7.09 1.28
C PRO A 62 1.11 -7.75 2.24
N VAL A 63 -0.17 -7.41 2.09
CA VAL A 63 -1.27 -7.83 3.00
C VAL A 63 -1.84 -9.22 2.72
N THR A 64 -1.22 -9.99 1.84
CA THR A 64 -1.65 -11.37 1.54
C THR A 64 -1.25 -12.30 2.69
N ASP A 65 -2.24 -13.00 3.23
CA ASP A 65 -2.05 -14.08 4.20
C ASP A 65 -1.47 -15.31 3.49
N PRO A 66 -0.30 -15.84 3.90
CA PRO A 66 0.34 -16.96 3.23
C PRO A 66 -0.44 -18.28 3.37
N ASP A 67 -1.28 -18.44 4.40
CA ASP A 67 -2.04 -19.66 4.63
C ASP A 67 -3.31 -19.72 3.79
N THR A 68 -3.93 -18.58 3.53
CA THR A 68 -5.20 -18.49 2.79
C THR A 68 -5.07 -17.91 1.39
N ASN A 69 -3.93 -17.28 1.09
CA ASN A 69 -3.68 -16.51 -0.13
C ASN A 69 -4.68 -15.36 -0.35
N LEU A 70 -5.28 -14.85 0.72
CA LEU A 70 -6.22 -13.72 0.69
C LEU A 70 -5.53 -12.44 1.17
N GLY A 71 -5.82 -11.32 0.50
CA GLY A 71 -5.30 -10.00 0.86
C GLY A 71 -6.09 -9.36 2.00
N ASN A 72 -5.99 -9.89 3.23
CA ASN A 72 -6.85 -9.45 4.34
C ASN A 72 -6.21 -9.46 5.73
N ILE A 73 -4.89 -9.58 5.84
CA ILE A 73 -4.25 -9.65 7.18
C ILE A 73 -4.52 -8.41 8.04
N ALA A 74 -4.78 -7.25 7.42
CA ALA A 74 -5.12 -6.02 8.13
C ALA A 74 -6.46 -6.11 8.91
N LEU A 75 -7.34 -7.04 8.49
CA LEU A 75 -8.68 -7.27 9.06
C LEU A 75 -8.71 -8.44 10.06
N ARG A 76 -7.62 -9.20 10.20
CA ARG A 76 -7.61 -10.46 10.94
C ARG A 76 -7.07 -10.29 12.35
N PRO A 77 -7.90 -10.51 13.40
CA PRO A 77 -7.47 -10.44 14.80
C PRO A 77 -6.33 -11.41 15.14
N ASP A 78 -6.33 -12.59 14.50
CA ASP A 78 -5.34 -13.66 14.68
C ASP A 78 -4.06 -13.47 13.86
N ARG A 79 -3.92 -12.36 13.10
CA ARG A 79 -2.77 -12.04 12.23
C ARG A 79 -2.09 -10.73 12.58
N LYS A 80 -2.28 -10.21 13.77
CA LYS A 80 -1.71 -8.93 14.20
C LYS A 80 -0.18 -8.88 14.09
N ASP A 81 0.50 -9.93 14.52
CA ASP A 81 1.96 -10.01 14.43
C ASP A 81 2.44 -10.04 12.97
N LEU A 82 1.73 -10.78 12.12
CA LEU A 82 2.02 -10.81 10.68
C LEU A 82 1.81 -9.42 10.04
N PHE A 83 0.75 -8.71 10.42
CA PHE A 83 0.54 -7.33 9.94
C PHE A 83 1.72 -6.42 10.32
N LEU A 84 2.20 -6.50 11.55
CA LEU A 84 3.36 -5.71 12.01
C LEU A 84 4.64 -6.07 11.25
N GLU A 85 4.90 -7.35 11.01
CA GLU A 85 6.03 -7.80 10.18
C GLU A 85 5.95 -7.21 8.76
N ARG A 86 4.77 -7.24 8.14
CA ARG A 86 4.55 -6.70 6.80
C ARG A 86 4.66 -5.17 6.77
N LEU A 87 4.22 -4.50 7.83
CA LEU A 87 4.40 -3.06 7.99
C LEU A 87 5.89 -2.69 8.06
N ASP A 88 6.68 -3.42 8.83
CA ASP A 88 8.12 -3.18 8.94
C ASP A 88 8.85 -3.46 7.61
N LEU A 89 8.43 -4.47 6.86
CA LEU A 89 8.93 -4.73 5.51
C LEU A 89 8.59 -3.58 4.55
N GLY A 90 7.32 -3.14 4.51
CA GLY A 90 6.88 -2.02 3.69
C GLY A 90 7.62 -0.73 4.05
N LEU A 91 7.76 -0.44 5.34
CA LEU A 91 8.48 0.72 5.84
C LEU A 91 9.95 0.72 5.41
N ARG A 92 10.62 -0.44 5.42
CA ARG A 92 11.99 -0.58 4.93
C ARG A 92 12.09 -0.22 3.45
N TYR A 93 11.20 -0.76 2.60
CA TYR A 93 11.20 -0.43 1.17
C TYR A 93 10.90 1.06 0.94
N ALA A 94 9.81 1.57 1.49
CA ALA A 94 9.38 2.95 1.28
C ALA A 94 10.42 3.97 1.74
N SER A 95 11.04 3.76 2.89
CA SER A 95 12.10 4.64 3.41
C SER A 95 13.32 4.67 2.49
N ASN A 96 13.74 3.52 1.97
CA ASN A 96 14.90 3.43 1.08
C ASN A 96 14.62 3.98 -0.31
N LEU A 97 13.40 3.85 -0.81
CA LEU A 97 12.97 4.32 -2.13
C LEU A 97 12.50 5.78 -2.12
N GLY A 98 12.38 6.41 -0.94
CA GLY A 98 11.91 7.78 -0.79
C GLY A 98 10.43 7.95 -1.14
N CYS A 99 9.59 6.95 -0.86
CA CYS A 99 8.16 7.00 -1.12
C CYS A 99 7.47 8.08 -0.29
N LEU A 100 6.43 8.70 -0.87
CA LEU A 100 5.59 9.67 -0.17
C LEU A 100 4.57 9.00 0.75
N GLY A 101 4.11 7.81 0.39
CA GLY A 101 3.10 7.07 1.13
C GLY A 101 3.15 5.56 0.94
N ILE A 102 2.48 4.87 1.84
CA ILE A 102 2.22 3.43 1.75
C ILE A 102 0.71 3.23 1.81
N ASN A 103 0.13 2.54 0.81
CA ASN A 103 -1.20 1.99 0.95
C ASN A 103 -1.13 0.83 1.95
N THR A 104 -1.68 1.06 3.15
CA THR A 104 -1.59 0.15 4.30
C THR A 104 -2.53 -1.04 4.18
N GLY A 105 -3.37 -1.03 3.14
CA GLY A 105 -4.28 -2.11 2.80
C GLY A 105 -5.49 -2.21 3.73
N VAL A 106 -6.57 -2.70 3.17
CA VAL A 106 -7.78 -3.10 3.92
C VAL A 106 -7.99 -4.59 3.66
N GLY A 107 -8.48 -4.94 2.49
CA GLY A 107 -8.67 -6.31 2.05
C GLY A 107 -10.13 -6.77 2.06
N THR A 108 -10.30 -8.05 1.70
CA THR A 108 -11.60 -8.72 1.71
C THR A 108 -11.97 -9.20 3.10
N LYS A 109 -13.25 -9.13 3.44
CA LYS A 109 -13.77 -9.59 4.74
C LYS A 109 -13.34 -11.03 5.02
N PRO A 110 -12.62 -11.31 6.13
CA PRO A 110 -12.28 -12.68 6.52
C PRO A 110 -13.51 -13.42 7.06
N GLU A 111 -13.53 -14.74 6.88
CA GLU A 111 -14.53 -15.61 7.49
C GLU A 111 -14.17 -15.94 8.95
N GLY A 112 -15.17 -16.25 9.75
CA GLY A 112 -14.98 -16.73 11.13
C GLY A 112 -14.88 -15.64 12.21
N PHE A 113 -15.03 -14.37 11.85
CA PHE A 113 -15.03 -13.24 12.76
C PHE A 113 -16.27 -12.38 12.56
N ASP A 114 -16.74 -11.67 13.59
CA ASP A 114 -17.83 -10.73 13.45
C ASP A 114 -17.35 -9.36 12.91
N ASP A 115 -18.29 -8.56 12.39
CA ASP A 115 -17.97 -7.31 11.73
C ASP A 115 -17.38 -6.26 12.68
N GLU A 116 -17.77 -6.26 13.94
CA GLU A 116 -17.27 -5.32 14.94
C GLU A 116 -15.81 -5.66 15.30
N GLU A 117 -15.51 -6.96 15.50
CA GLU A 117 -14.15 -7.43 15.76
C GLU A 117 -13.20 -7.14 14.60
N ILE A 118 -13.65 -7.41 13.35
CA ILE A 118 -12.90 -7.08 12.13
C ILE A 118 -12.63 -5.59 12.04
N TYR A 119 -13.67 -4.76 12.26
CA TYR A 119 -13.55 -3.30 12.14
C TYR A 119 -12.65 -2.72 13.21
N GLN A 120 -12.75 -3.20 14.45
CA GLN A 120 -11.85 -2.77 15.53
C GLN A 120 -10.40 -3.17 15.26
N THR A 121 -10.18 -4.38 14.76
CA THR A 121 -8.84 -4.86 14.35
C THR A 121 -8.25 -3.95 13.26
N LEU A 122 -9.05 -3.60 12.26
CA LEU A 122 -8.61 -2.68 11.21
C LEU A 122 -8.21 -1.32 11.79
N ILE A 123 -9.05 -0.73 12.67
CA ILE A 123 -8.73 0.55 13.32
C ILE A 123 -7.41 0.46 14.08
N ASP A 124 -7.21 -0.58 14.88
CA ASP A 124 -6.00 -0.73 15.70
C ASP A 124 -4.74 -0.89 14.83
N ASN A 125 -4.82 -1.72 13.79
CA ASN A 125 -3.71 -1.91 12.84
C ASN A 125 -3.39 -0.63 12.09
N GLN A 126 -4.41 0.12 11.63
CA GLN A 126 -4.21 1.38 10.91
C GLN A 126 -3.67 2.50 11.82
N LYS A 127 -4.02 2.52 13.11
CA LYS A 127 -3.38 3.42 14.09
C LYS A 127 -1.89 3.17 14.20
N VAL A 128 -1.50 1.92 14.43
CA VAL A 128 -0.08 1.54 14.53
C VAL A 128 0.67 1.87 13.23
N ALA A 129 0.05 1.60 12.07
CA ALA A 129 0.65 1.95 10.78
C ALA A 129 0.84 3.47 10.66
N SER A 130 -0.19 4.26 10.99
CA SER A 130 -0.13 5.72 10.92
C SER A 130 0.97 6.29 11.82
N GLU A 131 1.13 5.78 13.05
CA GLU A 131 2.17 6.20 14.00
C GLU A 131 3.57 5.88 13.47
N LYS A 132 3.84 4.61 13.09
CA LYS A 132 5.16 4.20 12.59
C LYS A 132 5.57 4.93 11.30
N LEU A 133 4.63 5.15 10.39
CA LEU A 133 4.88 5.86 9.13
C LEU A 133 5.10 7.35 9.36
N PHE A 134 4.38 7.96 10.31
CA PHE A 134 4.57 9.36 10.69
C PHE A 134 6.01 9.65 11.14
N GLU A 135 6.62 8.77 11.94
CA GLU A 135 8.00 8.89 12.40
C GLU A 135 9.02 8.94 11.24
N LYS A 136 8.64 8.45 10.07
CA LYS A 136 9.48 8.41 8.86
C LYS A 136 9.06 9.43 7.80
N ASN A 137 8.09 10.31 8.11
CA ASN A 137 7.50 11.26 7.18
C ASN A 137 6.90 10.58 5.92
N ILE A 138 6.30 9.40 6.09
CA ILE A 138 5.61 8.64 5.05
C ILE A 138 4.12 8.63 5.40
N MET A 139 3.26 8.94 4.44
CA MET A 139 1.81 8.93 4.64
C MET A 139 1.26 7.50 4.76
N ALA A 140 0.35 7.28 5.70
CA ALA A 140 -0.48 6.08 5.76
C ALA A 140 -1.72 6.30 4.89
N LEU A 141 -1.84 5.54 3.80
CA LEU A 141 -2.89 5.69 2.81
C LEU A 141 -3.89 4.54 2.94
N ILE A 142 -5.16 4.86 2.90
CA ILE A 142 -6.27 3.91 2.97
C ILE A 142 -7.05 4.01 1.67
N GLU A 143 -7.11 2.91 0.91
CA GLU A 143 -7.77 2.84 -0.38
C GLU A 143 -9.08 2.04 -0.27
N PRO A 144 -10.24 2.68 -0.42
CA PRO A 144 -11.50 1.98 -0.65
C PRO A 144 -11.52 1.40 -2.06
N ILE A 145 -11.82 0.10 -2.19
CA ILE A 145 -11.91 -0.54 -3.52
C ILE A 145 -13.35 -0.99 -3.77
N ASN A 146 -13.88 -0.66 -4.94
CA ASN A 146 -15.25 -0.99 -5.32
C ASN A 146 -15.49 -2.51 -5.39
N VAL A 147 -16.75 -2.92 -5.13
CA VAL A 147 -17.12 -4.35 -5.07
C VAL A 147 -17.26 -5.02 -6.44
N ILE A 148 -17.15 -4.27 -7.54
CA ILE A 148 -17.17 -4.83 -8.90
C ILE A 148 -15.82 -5.47 -9.20
N ASP A 149 -14.73 -4.75 -8.93
CA ASP A 149 -13.36 -5.21 -9.17
C ASP A 149 -12.87 -6.15 -8.04
N GLN A 150 -13.32 -5.90 -6.80
CA GLN A 150 -12.96 -6.70 -5.63
C GLN A 150 -14.22 -7.06 -4.82
N PRO A 151 -14.94 -8.13 -5.19
CA PRO A 151 -16.09 -8.61 -4.43
C PRO A 151 -15.72 -8.92 -2.98
N GLY A 152 -16.51 -8.42 -2.02
CA GLY A 152 -16.28 -8.63 -0.59
C GLY A 152 -15.22 -7.71 0.04
N PHE A 153 -14.72 -6.71 -0.68
CA PHE A 153 -13.78 -5.73 -0.11
C PHE A 153 -14.46 -4.96 1.02
N PHE A 154 -13.80 -4.88 2.19
CA PHE A 154 -14.45 -4.48 3.43
C PHE A 154 -14.77 -2.98 3.48
N ILE A 155 -13.85 -2.13 3.04
CA ILE A 155 -14.06 -0.68 2.88
C ILE A 155 -14.17 -0.38 1.39
N ASN A 156 -15.39 -0.21 0.88
CA ASN A 156 -15.65 -0.16 -0.56
C ASN A 156 -16.25 1.16 -1.07
N THR A 157 -16.35 2.16 -0.20
CA THR A 157 -16.78 3.51 -0.55
C THR A 157 -15.91 4.56 0.13
N SER A 158 -15.76 5.72 -0.50
CA SER A 158 -15.05 6.87 0.11
C SER A 158 -15.67 7.29 1.44
N LYS A 159 -17.00 7.16 1.59
CA LYS A 159 -17.69 7.46 2.85
C LYS A 159 -17.21 6.56 3.99
N GLN A 160 -17.09 5.25 3.75
CA GLN A 160 -16.55 4.31 4.74
C GLN A 160 -15.08 4.59 5.05
N GLY A 161 -14.28 4.94 4.01
CA GLY A 161 -12.89 5.31 4.20
C GLY A 161 -12.74 6.55 5.08
N ILE A 162 -13.54 7.59 4.89
CA ILE A 162 -13.55 8.80 5.73
C ILE A 162 -13.94 8.43 7.18
N GLN A 163 -14.99 7.62 7.37
CA GLN A 163 -15.39 7.17 8.70
C GLN A 163 -14.30 6.37 9.41
N LEU A 164 -13.57 5.54 8.68
CA LEU A 164 -12.42 4.81 9.21
C LEU A 164 -11.30 5.77 9.64
N ILE A 165 -10.94 6.75 8.82
CA ILE A 165 -9.93 7.78 9.15
C ILE A 165 -10.32 8.55 10.41
N GLU A 166 -11.60 8.94 10.55
CA GLU A 166 -12.11 9.58 11.76
C GLU A 166 -11.95 8.70 13.02
N LYS A 167 -12.15 7.38 12.88
CA LYS A 167 -11.97 6.41 13.98
C LYS A 167 -10.50 6.13 14.31
N ILE A 168 -9.63 6.11 13.30
CA ILE A 168 -8.18 6.04 13.49
C ILE A 168 -7.70 7.27 14.28
N ASN A 169 -8.26 8.44 14.01
CA ASN A 169 -7.98 9.70 14.71
C ASN A 169 -6.47 10.01 14.80
N HIS A 170 -5.77 9.86 13.69
CA HIS A 170 -4.34 10.16 13.55
C HIS A 170 -4.10 11.08 12.35
N SER A 171 -3.29 12.15 12.55
CA SER A 171 -3.03 13.17 11.53
C SER A 171 -2.32 12.64 10.28
N ASN A 172 -1.74 11.44 10.35
CA ASN A 172 -1.03 10.78 9.24
C ASN A 172 -1.87 9.71 8.53
N ALA A 173 -3.16 9.62 8.79
CA ALA A 173 -4.08 8.74 8.05
C ALA A 173 -4.79 9.52 6.95
N PHE A 174 -4.66 9.07 5.70
CA PHE A 174 -5.23 9.74 4.52
C PHE A 174 -6.01 8.76 3.65
N LEU A 175 -6.98 9.30 2.92
CA LEU A 175 -7.69 8.58 1.88
C LEU A 175 -6.87 8.62 0.59
N LEU A 176 -6.72 7.48 -0.06
CA LEU A 176 -6.13 7.35 -1.40
C LEU A 176 -7.23 7.35 -2.46
#